data_1d1dd79ae30816949815797171646e14
#
_entry.id   1d1dd79ae30816949815797171646e14
#
_cell.length_a   1.000
_cell.length_b   1.000
_cell.length_c   1.000
_cell.angle_alpha   90.00
_cell.angle_beta   90.00
_cell.angle_gamma   90.00
#
_symmetry.space_group_name_H-M   'P 1'
#
loop_
_entity.id
_entity.type
_entity.pdbx_description
1 polymer ?
#
loop_
_entity_poly.entity_id
_entity_poly.type
_entity_poly.pdbx_seq_one_letter_code
_entity_poly.pdbx_strand_id
1 'polypeptide(L)'
;MHHVMRESVLTTGHRIDGRDTKTVRPIQCEVDVLPMAHGSAIFTRGETQALVVTTLGTGEDAQIVDGLMDEYKEDFMLNYNFPPFSVGECGRIGSPGRREIGHGKLAWRAVHPMLPKDKDSFPYTIRVVSEIMESNGSSSMATVCGTTMSLMAAGVPMAKPVAGIAMGLIKEDDGRVAILTLSLIHICEPTRPE
;
A
#
# COMPACT_ATOMS: atom_id res chain seq x y z
N MET A 1 -6.93 -21.82 -17.94
CA MET A 1 -7.63 -21.10 -16.85
C MET A 1 -7.75 -19.60 -17.13
N HIS A 2 -6.66 -18.85 -17.39
CA HIS A 2 -6.72 -17.39 -17.68
C HIS A 2 -7.72 -16.98 -18.79
N HIS A 3 -7.76 -17.70 -19.91
CA HIS A 3 -8.67 -17.39 -21.02
C HIS A 3 -10.15 -17.48 -20.61
N VAL A 4 -10.52 -18.53 -19.86
CA VAL A 4 -11.90 -18.73 -19.38
C VAL A 4 -12.34 -17.61 -18.43
N MET A 5 -11.45 -17.19 -17.55
CA MET A 5 -11.72 -16.08 -16.59
C MET A 5 -11.92 -14.75 -17.31
N ARG A 6 -11.05 -14.44 -18.27
CA ARG A 6 -11.14 -13.21 -19.07
C ARG A 6 -12.42 -13.18 -19.88
N GLU A 7 -12.75 -14.28 -20.57
CA GLU A 7 -13.97 -14.42 -21.36
C GLU A 7 -15.22 -14.32 -20.47
N SER A 8 -15.22 -14.93 -19.29
CA SER A 8 -16.32 -14.81 -18.33
C SER A 8 -16.57 -13.36 -17.94
N VAL A 9 -15.52 -12.61 -17.57
CA VAL A 9 -15.66 -11.20 -17.20
C VAL A 9 -16.17 -10.35 -18.36
N LEU A 10 -15.64 -10.57 -19.57
CA LEU A 10 -16.04 -9.82 -20.76
C LEU A 10 -17.47 -10.10 -21.21
N THR A 11 -17.97 -11.33 -20.99
CA THR A 11 -19.29 -11.77 -21.43
C THR A 11 -20.36 -11.49 -20.38
N THR A 12 -20.09 -11.80 -19.12
CA THR A 12 -21.07 -11.71 -18.03
C THR A 12 -21.01 -10.40 -17.25
N GLY A 13 -19.89 -9.67 -17.33
CA GLY A 13 -19.63 -8.49 -16.49
C GLY A 13 -19.35 -8.83 -15.02
N HIS A 14 -19.25 -10.11 -14.66
CA HIS A 14 -19.01 -10.55 -13.28
C HIS A 14 -17.63 -11.20 -13.13
N ARG A 15 -17.01 -10.97 -11.95
CA ARG A 15 -15.75 -11.57 -11.55
C ARG A 15 -15.99 -12.97 -10.98
N ILE A 16 -14.91 -13.72 -10.75
CA ILE A 16 -14.95 -15.07 -10.18
C ILE A 16 -15.64 -15.09 -8.81
N ASP A 17 -15.46 -14.05 -8.02
CA ASP A 17 -16.07 -13.89 -6.70
C ASP A 17 -17.51 -13.33 -6.73
N GLY A 18 -18.13 -13.27 -7.91
CA GLY A 18 -19.50 -12.81 -8.11
C GLY A 18 -19.72 -11.30 -8.12
N ARG A 19 -18.68 -10.50 -7.82
CA ARG A 19 -18.78 -9.04 -7.89
C ARG A 19 -18.82 -8.56 -9.33
N ASP A 20 -19.42 -7.39 -9.55
CA ASP A 20 -19.31 -6.67 -10.80
C ASP A 20 -17.88 -6.09 -11.01
N THR A 21 -17.68 -5.39 -12.12
CA THR A 21 -16.37 -4.81 -12.45
C THR A 21 -16.00 -3.60 -11.59
N LYS A 22 -16.95 -2.98 -10.88
CA LYS A 22 -16.76 -1.73 -10.11
C LYS A 22 -16.75 -1.92 -8.60
N THR A 23 -17.46 -2.91 -8.08
CA THR A 23 -17.62 -3.12 -6.63
C THR A 23 -16.31 -3.48 -5.96
N VAL A 24 -15.94 -2.70 -4.96
CA VAL A 24 -14.80 -2.97 -4.06
C VAL A 24 -15.22 -3.91 -2.95
N ARG A 25 -14.32 -4.76 -2.46
CA ARG A 25 -14.57 -5.60 -1.27
C ARG A 25 -14.85 -4.71 -0.05
N PRO A 26 -15.59 -5.20 0.95
CA PRO A 26 -15.87 -4.45 2.18
C PRO A 26 -14.60 -3.90 2.81
N ILE A 27 -14.65 -2.64 3.23
CA ILE A 27 -13.53 -1.94 3.87
C ILE A 27 -13.89 -1.77 5.35
N GLN A 28 -12.93 -2.12 6.22
CA GLN A 28 -12.96 -1.88 7.65
C GLN A 28 -11.70 -1.14 8.05
N CYS A 29 -11.83 -0.14 8.90
CA CYS A 29 -10.74 0.71 9.32
C CYS A 29 -10.80 0.91 10.83
N GLU A 30 -9.63 0.74 11.47
CA GLU A 30 -9.45 1.01 12.90
C GLU A 30 -8.24 1.92 13.06
N VAL A 31 -8.33 2.89 13.97
CA VAL A 31 -7.22 3.79 14.31
C VAL A 31 -6.88 3.65 15.79
N ASP A 32 -5.68 4.10 16.16
CA ASP A 32 -5.17 4.07 17.55
C ASP A 32 -5.17 2.66 18.18
N VAL A 33 -4.92 1.64 17.35
CA VAL A 33 -4.89 0.23 17.80
C VAL A 33 -3.67 -0.11 18.67
N LEU A 34 -2.59 0.67 18.57
CA LEU A 34 -1.37 0.51 19.36
C LEU A 34 -1.21 1.71 20.30
N PRO A 35 -1.48 1.54 21.60
CA PRO A 35 -1.51 2.66 22.56
C PRO A 35 -0.14 3.31 22.84
N MET A 36 0.96 2.65 22.49
CA MET A 36 2.33 3.15 22.70
C MET A 36 2.95 3.77 21.44
N ALA A 37 2.25 3.73 20.30
CA ALA A 37 2.69 4.36 19.05
C ALA A 37 2.15 5.80 18.96
N HIS A 38 2.85 6.67 18.22
CA HIS A 38 2.36 8.04 18.00
C HIS A 38 1.09 8.05 17.14
N GLY A 39 0.98 7.11 16.18
CA GLY A 39 -0.23 6.86 15.44
C GLY A 39 -0.22 5.46 14.85
N SER A 40 -1.37 4.83 14.80
CA SER A 40 -1.50 3.48 14.25
C SER A 40 -2.86 3.30 13.58
N ALA A 41 -2.90 2.45 12.57
CA ALA A 41 -4.13 2.12 11.87
C ALA A 41 -4.11 0.69 11.35
N ILE A 42 -5.23 0.01 11.39
CA ILE A 42 -5.49 -1.21 10.65
C ILE A 42 -6.43 -0.86 9.50
N PHE A 43 -6.00 -1.18 8.30
CA PHE A 43 -6.82 -1.09 7.10
C PHE A 43 -7.07 -2.50 6.57
N THR A 44 -8.33 -2.89 6.53
CA THR A 44 -8.78 -4.18 6.02
C THR A 44 -9.69 -3.99 4.82
N ARG A 45 -9.43 -4.70 3.73
CA ARG A 45 -10.26 -4.73 2.53
C ARG A 45 -10.47 -6.19 2.09
N GLY A 46 -11.60 -6.76 2.51
CA GLY A 46 -11.82 -8.21 2.38
C GLY A 46 -10.70 -8.98 3.07
N GLU A 47 -9.95 -9.78 2.32
CA GLU A 47 -8.82 -10.59 2.81
C GLU A 47 -7.46 -9.91 2.68
N THR A 48 -7.43 -8.58 2.53
CA THR A 48 -6.17 -7.82 2.54
C THR A 48 -6.14 -6.91 3.74
N GLN A 49 -5.17 -7.10 4.62
CA GLN A 49 -5.02 -6.35 5.86
C GLN A 49 -3.62 -5.79 6.00
N ALA A 50 -3.52 -4.51 6.34
CA ALA A 50 -2.29 -3.80 6.65
C ALA A 50 -2.37 -3.15 8.02
N LEU A 51 -1.41 -3.44 8.89
CA LEU A 51 -1.16 -2.69 10.11
C LEU A 51 -0.11 -1.63 9.80
N VAL A 52 -0.47 -0.36 9.97
CA VAL A 52 0.41 0.77 9.66
C VAL A 52 0.65 1.58 10.92
N VAL A 53 1.93 1.81 11.21
CA VAL A 53 2.38 2.49 12.43
C VAL A 53 3.22 3.70 12.06
N THR A 54 2.89 4.84 12.65
CA THR A 54 3.64 6.10 12.50
C THR A 54 4.41 6.39 13.78
N THR A 55 5.68 6.71 13.60
CA THR A 55 6.56 7.19 14.67
C THR A 55 7.09 8.57 14.28
N LEU A 56 7.04 9.50 15.23
CA LEU A 56 7.60 10.84 15.09
C LEU A 56 8.93 10.90 15.83
N GLY A 57 9.96 11.39 15.18
CA GLY A 57 11.30 11.56 15.73
C GLY A 57 11.76 13.01 15.62
N THR A 58 12.97 13.26 16.08
CA THR A 58 13.65 14.56 15.98
C THR A 58 14.31 14.73 14.62
N GLY A 59 14.84 15.90 14.32
CA GLY A 59 15.62 16.15 13.09
C GLY A 59 16.93 15.32 13.02
N GLU A 60 17.41 14.79 14.14
CA GLU A 60 18.59 13.90 14.19
C GLU A 60 18.25 12.47 13.70
N ASP A 61 16.97 12.07 13.79
CA ASP A 61 16.48 10.77 13.35
C ASP A 61 16.25 10.70 11.82
N ALA A 62 16.50 11.82 11.10
CA ALA A 62 16.37 11.85 9.66
C ALA A 62 17.37 10.92 8.98
N GLN A 63 16.91 10.21 7.97
CA GLN A 63 17.77 9.29 7.22
C GLN A 63 18.77 10.08 6.37
N ILE A 64 20.05 9.81 6.56
CA ILE A 64 21.11 10.31 5.68
C ILE A 64 21.14 9.42 4.44
N VAL A 65 20.97 10.04 3.27
CA VAL A 65 21.05 9.37 1.98
C VAL A 65 22.33 9.86 1.30
N ASP A 66 23.33 8.97 1.24
CA ASP A 66 24.56 9.19 0.50
C ASP A 66 24.34 8.80 -0.96
N GLY A 67 23.99 9.77 -1.78
CA GLY A 67 23.73 9.62 -3.20
C GLY A 67 25.01 9.77 -4.02
N LEU A 68 24.95 9.37 -5.29
CA LEU A 68 26.11 9.46 -6.19
C LEU A 68 26.58 10.90 -6.44
N MET A 69 25.68 11.87 -6.38
CA MET A 69 25.95 13.28 -6.68
C MET A 69 25.91 14.16 -5.44
N ASP A 70 25.00 13.87 -4.50
CA ASP A 70 24.76 14.69 -3.32
C ASP A 70 24.39 13.83 -2.12
N GLU A 71 24.80 14.28 -0.92
CA GLU A 71 24.32 13.77 0.37
C GLU A 71 23.15 14.64 0.82
N TYR A 72 22.03 14.01 1.18
CA TYR A 72 20.85 14.73 1.71
C TYR A 72 20.18 13.98 2.84
N LYS A 73 19.41 14.71 3.66
CA LYS A 73 18.62 14.13 4.73
C LYS A 73 17.18 13.96 4.29
N GLU A 74 16.63 12.77 4.49
CA GLU A 74 15.22 12.46 4.27
C GLU A 74 14.50 12.42 5.63
N ASP A 75 13.49 13.26 5.79
CA ASP A 75 12.69 13.40 7.00
C ASP A 75 11.38 12.61 6.98
N PHE A 76 11.06 11.97 5.85
CA PHE A 76 9.94 11.06 5.72
C PHE A 76 10.41 9.69 5.21
N MET A 77 10.25 8.68 6.03
CA MET A 77 10.59 7.29 5.71
C MET A 77 9.33 6.45 5.70
N LEU A 78 9.16 5.60 4.68
CA LEU A 78 8.09 4.62 4.62
C LEU A 78 8.66 3.25 4.29
N ASN A 79 8.52 2.33 5.25
CA ASN A 79 8.92 0.94 5.12
C ASN A 79 7.68 0.07 4.87
N TYR A 80 7.72 -0.74 3.83
CA TYR A 80 6.69 -1.71 3.49
C TYR A 80 7.25 -3.11 3.69
N ASN A 81 6.62 -3.90 4.54
CA ASN A 81 7.01 -5.26 4.84
C ASN A 81 5.93 -6.23 4.38
N PHE A 82 6.36 -7.24 3.62
CA PHE A 82 5.49 -8.28 3.08
C PHE A 82 6.01 -9.66 3.48
N PRO A 83 5.78 -10.06 4.75
CA PRO A 83 6.27 -11.33 5.23
C PRO A 83 5.56 -12.50 4.54
N PRO A 84 6.22 -13.67 4.41
CA PRO A 84 5.65 -14.83 3.72
C PRO A 84 4.31 -15.28 4.27
N PHE A 85 4.10 -15.16 5.58
CA PHE A 85 2.84 -15.55 6.22
C PHE A 85 1.63 -14.76 5.70
N SER A 86 1.83 -13.55 5.16
CA SER A 86 0.73 -12.72 4.63
C SER A 86 -0.01 -13.37 3.44
N VAL A 87 0.62 -14.33 2.79
CA VAL A 87 0.05 -15.16 1.72
C VAL A 87 -0.01 -16.65 2.08
N GLY A 88 0.14 -16.97 3.37
CA GLY A 88 0.08 -18.36 3.86
C GLY A 88 1.32 -19.19 3.52
N GLU A 89 2.43 -18.57 3.16
CA GLU A 89 3.68 -19.24 2.82
C GLU A 89 4.64 -19.31 4.01
N CYS A 90 5.46 -20.36 4.04
CA CYS A 90 6.62 -20.47 4.92
C CYS A 90 7.83 -19.91 4.19
N GLY A 91 8.56 -18.98 4.82
CA GLY A 91 9.72 -18.38 4.20
C GLY A 91 10.62 -17.66 5.22
N ARG A 92 11.83 -17.30 4.77
CA ARG A 92 12.76 -16.53 5.61
C ARG A 92 12.28 -15.09 5.72
N ILE A 93 12.27 -14.57 6.94
CA ILE A 93 12.13 -13.14 7.21
C ILE A 93 13.54 -12.57 7.24
N GLY A 94 13.84 -11.62 6.36
CA GLY A 94 15.17 -11.05 6.18
C GLY A 94 15.12 -9.62 5.67
N SER A 95 16.18 -9.21 4.98
CA SER A 95 16.24 -7.88 4.36
C SER A 95 15.14 -7.70 3.31
N PRO A 96 14.60 -6.48 3.15
CA PRO A 96 13.57 -6.18 2.18
C PRO A 96 13.97 -6.58 0.75
N GLY A 97 13.10 -7.30 0.07
CA GLY A 97 13.28 -7.65 -1.34
C GLY A 97 12.93 -6.49 -2.27
N ARG A 98 13.18 -6.66 -3.57
CA ARG A 98 12.88 -5.64 -4.60
C ARG A 98 11.41 -5.24 -4.62
N ARG A 99 10.52 -6.20 -4.36
CA ARG A 99 9.06 -5.97 -4.29
C ARG A 99 8.72 -5.01 -3.15
N GLU A 100 9.25 -5.26 -1.97
CA GLU A 100 9.01 -4.44 -0.78
C GLU A 100 9.54 -3.03 -0.95
N ILE A 101 10.74 -2.89 -1.51
CA ILE A 101 11.34 -1.58 -1.83
C ILE A 101 10.47 -0.83 -2.84
N GLY A 102 10.04 -1.49 -3.93
CA GLY A 102 9.20 -0.88 -4.96
C GLY A 102 7.82 -0.45 -4.46
N HIS A 103 7.15 -1.29 -3.68
CA HIS A 103 5.84 -0.99 -3.10
C HIS A 103 5.95 0.10 -2.02
N GLY A 104 6.99 0.07 -1.19
CA GLY A 104 7.26 1.12 -0.22
C GLY A 104 7.47 2.48 -0.89
N LYS A 105 8.29 2.53 -1.95
CA LYS A 105 8.53 3.79 -2.69
C LYS A 105 7.29 4.29 -3.43
N LEU A 106 6.43 3.38 -3.90
CA LEU A 106 5.14 3.76 -4.50
C LEU A 106 4.22 4.41 -3.47
N ALA A 107 4.08 3.84 -2.27
CA ALA A 107 3.29 4.41 -1.19
C ALA A 107 3.90 5.73 -0.70
N TRP A 108 5.21 5.80 -0.56
CA TRP A 108 5.94 7.02 -0.22
C TRP A 108 5.63 8.16 -1.20
N ARG A 109 5.72 7.92 -2.51
CA ARG A 109 5.43 8.92 -3.55
C ARG A 109 3.98 9.39 -3.54
N ALA A 110 3.05 8.52 -3.15
CA ALA A 110 1.64 8.88 -3.07
C ALA A 110 1.36 9.84 -1.91
N VAL A 111 2.00 9.64 -0.76
CA VAL A 111 1.71 10.37 0.48
C VAL A 111 2.61 11.59 0.66
N HIS A 112 3.89 11.51 0.32
CA HIS A 112 4.89 12.56 0.53
C HIS A 112 4.46 13.97 0.08
N PRO A 113 3.80 14.17 -1.09
CA PRO A 113 3.39 15.51 -1.52
C PRO A 113 2.37 16.19 -0.61
N MET A 114 1.67 15.41 0.23
CA MET A 114 0.61 15.88 1.14
C MET A 114 1.11 16.15 2.55
N LEU A 115 2.37 15.83 2.84
CA LEU A 115 2.99 16.09 4.14
C LEU A 115 3.33 17.58 4.31
N PRO A 116 3.39 18.07 5.56
CA PRO A 116 3.80 19.43 5.84
C PRO A 116 5.23 19.68 5.32
N LYS A 117 5.42 20.75 4.58
CA LYS A 117 6.72 21.15 4.02
C LYS A 117 7.46 22.15 4.89
N ASP A 118 6.71 22.86 5.72
CA ASP A 118 7.24 23.87 6.61
C ASP A 118 7.73 23.22 7.90
N LYS A 119 9.04 23.24 8.10
CA LYS A 119 9.71 22.68 9.28
C LYS A 119 9.53 23.53 10.53
N ASP A 120 9.17 24.78 10.40
CA ASP A 120 8.90 25.65 11.56
C ASP A 120 7.55 25.27 12.19
N SER A 121 6.59 24.86 11.37
CA SER A 121 5.29 24.43 11.85
C SER A 121 5.23 22.94 12.22
N PHE A 122 6.11 22.12 11.62
CA PHE A 122 6.17 20.68 11.91
C PHE A 122 7.62 20.15 11.87
N PRO A 123 8.38 20.28 12.97
CA PRO A 123 9.82 19.99 13.00
C PRO A 123 10.17 18.52 13.19
N TYR A 124 9.23 17.60 12.95
CA TYR A 124 9.42 16.18 13.21
C TYR A 124 9.87 15.41 11.97
N THR A 125 10.72 14.42 12.21
CA THR A 125 10.98 13.33 11.27
C THR A 125 9.89 12.29 11.40
N ILE A 126 9.35 11.83 10.28
CA ILE A 126 8.25 10.87 10.22
C ILE A 126 8.77 9.52 9.74
N ARG A 127 8.55 8.47 10.50
CA ARG A 127 8.76 7.10 10.06
C ARG A 127 7.45 6.33 10.08
N VAL A 128 7.08 5.77 8.93
CA VAL A 128 5.92 4.89 8.79
C VAL A 128 6.40 3.48 8.48
N VAL A 129 5.85 2.51 9.19
CA VAL A 129 6.07 1.09 8.93
C VAL A 129 4.73 0.44 8.63
N SER A 130 4.62 -0.19 7.48
CA SER A 130 3.43 -0.93 7.05
C SER A 130 3.73 -2.41 7.03
N GLU A 131 3.11 -3.15 7.95
CA GLU A 131 3.16 -4.60 8.02
C GLU A 131 1.93 -5.19 7.32
N ILE A 132 2.15 -5.98 6.28
CA ILE A 132 1.06 -6.68 5.61
C ILE A 132 0.76 -7.97 6.36
N MET A 133 -0.39 -7.98 7.03
CA MET A 133 -0.83 -9.11 7.86
C MET A 133 -1.45 -10.22 7.02
N GLU A 134 -2.23 -9.84 6.00
CA GLU A 134 -2.86 -10.73 5.05
C GLU A 134 -2.97 -10.05 3.68
N SER A 135 -2.80 -10.80 2.60
CA SER A 135 -2.84 -10.24 1.25
C SER A 135 -3.58 -11.13 0.25
N ASN A 136 -4.65 -10.59 -0.29
CA ASN A 136 -5.32 -11.10 -1.48
C ASN A 136 -5.45 -9.97 -2.52
N GLY A 137 -4.28 -9.48 -2.96
CA GLY A 137 -4.12 -8.44 -3.98
C GLY A 137 -4.15 -7.01 -3.45
N SER A 138 -3.35 -6.16 -4.08
CA SER A 138 -3.27 -4.70 -3.85
C SER A 138 -2.96 -4.27 -2.41
N SER A 139 -2.00 -4.94 -1.78
CA SER A 139 -1.51 -4.60 -0.44
C SER A 139 -0.79 -3.24 -0.40
N SER A 140 -0.14 -2.81 -1.50
CA SER A 140 0.46 -1.48 -1.59
C SER A 140 -0.57 -0.35 -1.48
N MET A 141 -1.77 -0.55 -2.04
CA MET A 141 -2.86 0.44 -1.91
C MET A 141 -3.49 0.41 -0.52
N ALA A 142 -3.53 -0.74 0.14
CA ALA A 142 -3.88 -0.84 1.56
C ALA A 142 -2.89 -0.05 2.42
N THR A 143 -1.59 -0.14 2.09
CA THR A 143 -0.53 0.67 2.74
C THR A 143 -0.76 2.17 2.56
N VAL A 144 -1.10 2.64 1.36
CA VAL A 144 -1.40 4.07 1.12
C VAL A 144 -2.56 4.55 2.01
N CYS A 145 -3.66 3.80 2.04
CA CYS A 145 -4.82 4.13 2.86
C CYS A 145 -4.48 4.10 4.37
N GLY A 146 -3.84 3.03 4.82
CA GLY A 146 -3.43 2.88 6.22
C GLY A 146 -2.41 3.94 6.66
N THR A 147 -1.47 4.33 5.77
CA THR A 147 -0.51 5.39 6.04
C THR A 147 -1.21 6.73 6.27
N THR A 148 -2.17 7.10 5.42
CA THR A 148 -2.95 8.32 5.63
C THR A 148 -3.64 8.32 7.00
N MET A 149 -4.28 7.21 7.36
CA MET A 149 -5.00 7.08 8.63
C MET A 149 -4.05 7.15 9.83
N SER A 150 -2.93 6.43 9.76
CA SER A 150 -1.91 6.40 10.82
C SER A 150 -1.24 7.77 11.02
N LEU A 151 -0.96 8.51 9.94
CA LEU A 151 -0.44 9.88 10.01
C LEU A 151 -1.44 10.85 10.63
N MET A 152 -2.71 10.76 10.25
CA MET A 152 -3.76 11.59 10.83
C MET A 152 -3.99 11.25 12.31
N ALA A 153 -3.93 9.98 12.70
CA ALA A 153 -3.98 9.56 14.11
C ALA A 153 -2.78 10.09 14.90
N ALA A 154 -1.59 10.17 14.30
CA ALA A 154 -0.40 10.78 14.90
C ALA A 154 -0.47 12.33 14.99
N GLY A 155 -1.52 12.95 14.49
CA GLY A 155 -1.67 14.41 14.49
C GLY A 155 -0.83 15.14 13.42
N VAL A 156 -0.33 14.43 12.40
CA VAL A 156 0.42 15.06 11.30
C VAL A 156 -0.52 15.93 10.45
N PRO A 157 -0.24 17.24 10.28
CA PRO A 157 -1.09 18.15 9.53
C PRO A 157 -0.95 17.94 8.01
N MET A 158 -1.60 16.90 7.50
CA MET A 158 -1.63 16.60 6.07
C MET A 158 -2.47 17.63 5.32
N ALA A 159 -2.00 18.07 4.14
CA ALA A 159 -2.75 18.99 3.28
C ALA A 159 -4.09 18.41 2.82
N LYS A 160 -4.10 17.12 2.46
CA LYS A 160 -5.30 16.33 2.10
C LYS A 160 -5.07 14.85 2.42
N PRO A 161 -6.13 14.09 2.75
CA PRO A 161 -6.02 12.64 2.86
C PRO A 161 -5.76 12.01 1.48
N VAL A 162 -4.99 10.93 1.47
CA VAL A 162 -4.65 10.16 0.27
C VAL A 162 -5.24 8.77 0.37
N ALA A 163 -5.92 8.32 -0.66
CA ALA A 163 -6.38 6.95 -0.79
C ALA A 163 -5.78 6.32 -2.06
N GLY A 164 -5.58 5.01 -2.00
CA GLY A 164 -5.05 4.23 -3.11
C GLY A 164 -6.02 3.16 -3.57
N ILE A 165 -6.14 3.00 -4.89
CA ILE A 165 -6.89 1.93 -5.52
C ILE A 165 -6.13 1.38 -6.72
N ALA A 166 -6.12 0.06 -6.88
CA ALA A 166 -5.56 -0.58 -8.07
C ALA A 166 -6.65 -0.81 -9.11
N MET A 167 -6.30 -0.59 -10.37
CA MET A 167 -7.17 -0.82 -11.51
C MET A 167 -6.58 -1.92 -12.39
N GLY A 168 -7.42 -2.84 -12.86
CA GLY A 168 -7.06 -3.87 -13.81
C GLY A 168 -7.69 -3.59 -15.18
N LEU A 169 -7.00 -3.98 -16.25
CA LEU A 169 -7.48 -3.89 -17.61
C LEU A 169 -7.46 -5.29 -18.24
N ILE A 170 -8.62 -5.73 -18.73
CA ILE A 170 -8.74 -6.87 -19.64
C ILE A 170 -8.98 -6.31 -21.02
N LYS A 171 -8.11 -6.65 -21.96
CA LYS A 171 -8.26 -6.28 -23.38
C LYS A 171 -8.00 -7.53 -24.22
N GLU A 172 -8.88 -7.81 -25.16
CA GLU A 172 -8.73 -8.89 -26.15
C GLU A 172 -8.43 -8.31 -27.54
N ASP A 173 -7.91 -9.16 -28.42
CA ASP A 173 -7.49 -8.77 -29.78
C ASP A 173 -8.69 -8.35 -30.64
N ASP A 174 -9.88 -8.82 -30.31
CA ASP A 174 -11.15 -8.45 -30.96
C ASP A 174 -11.65 -7.06 -30.55
N GLY A 175 -10.93 -6.34 -29.68
CA GLY A 175 -11.26 -4.98 -29.25
C GLY A 175 -12.17 -4.91 -28.02
N ARG A 176 -12.64 -6.05 -27.47
CA ARG A 176 -13.40 -6.05 -26.20
C ARG A 176 -12.52 -5.62 -25.04
N VAL A 177 -13.05 -4.76 -24.17
CA VAL A 177 -12.32 -4.20 -23.02
C VAL A 177 -13.18 -4.26 -21.77
N ALA A 178 -12.60 -4.67 -20.65
CA ALA A 178 -13.19 -4.52 -19.32
C ALA A 178 -12.18 -3.88 -18.35
N ILE A 179 -12.65 -2.87 -17.61
CA ILE A 179 -11.87 -2.21 -16.55
C ILE A 179 -12.38 -2.72 -15.22
N LEU A 180 -11.45 -3.21 -14.39
CA LEU A 180 -11.74 -3.80 -13.10
C LEU A 180 -11.21 -2.92 -11.98
N THR A 181 -12.06 -2.56 -11.04
CA THR A 181 -11.66 -1.85 -9.83
C THR A 181 -11.19 -2.88 -8.81
N LEU A 182 -9.91 -2.82 -8.38
CA LEU A 182 -9.28 -3.81 -7.49
C LEU A 182 -9.44 -5.25 -8.00
N SER A 183 -8.70 -5.56 -9.06
CA SER A 183 -8.71 -6.90 -9.66
C SER A 183 -8.20 -7.96 -8.69
N LEU A 184 -8.94 -9.05 -8.49
CA LEU A 184 -8.47 -10.29 -7.86
C LEU A 184 -7.65 -11.17 -8.82
N ILE A 185 -7.62 -10.83 -10.10
CA ILE A 185 -6.83 -11.56 -11.07
C ILE A 185 -5.36 -11.23 -10.80
N HIS A 186 -4.50 -12.22 -10.72
CA HIS A 186 -3.05 -12.14 -10.52
C HIS A 186 -2.28 -11.27 -11.53
N ILE A 187 -2.96 -10.40 -12.24
CA ILE A 187 -2.44 -9.46 -13.24
C ILE A 187 -1.66 -8.30 -12.60
N CYS A 188 -1.95 -7.97 -11.34
CA CYS A 188 -1.30 -6.86 -10.63
C CYS A 188 -0.04 -7.28 -9.84
N GLU A 189 0.22 -8.56 -9.72
CA GLU A 189 1.46 -9.09 -9.17
C GLU A 189 2.17 -9.86 -10.27
N PRO A 190 3.37 -9.42 -10.69
CA PRO A 190 4.16 -10.21 -11.62
C PRO A 190 4.44 -11.55 -10.94
N THR A 191 3.84 -12.62 -11.48
CA THR A 191 4.26 -13.98 -11.16
C THR A 191 5.77 -14.02 -11.37
N ARG A 192 6.51 -14.44 -10.34
CA ARG A 192 7.93 -14.77 -10.49
C ARG A 192 8.05 -15.71 -11.68
N PRO A 193 8.92 -15.44 -12.66
CA PRO A 193 9.40 -16.52 -13.52
C PRO A 193 10.14 -17.49 -12.60
N GLU A 194 9.77 -18.74 -12.66
CA GLU A 194 10.49 -19.85 -12.04
C GLU A 194 11.92 -19.92 -12.60
#